data_a38abd6d8b6e0937f2e4fb315d14cf29
#
_entry.id   a38abd6d8b6e0937f2e4fb315d14cf29
#
_cell.length_a   1.000
_cell.length_b   1.000
_cell.length_c   1.000
_cell.angle_alpha   90.00
_cell.angle_beta   90.00
_cell.angle_gamma   90.00
#
_symmetry.space_group_name_H-M   'P 1'
#
loop_
_entity.id
_entity.type
_entity.pdbx_description
1 polymer ?
#
loop_
_entity_poly.entity_id
_entity_poly.type
_entity_poly.pdbx_seq_one_letter_code
_entity_poly.pdbx_strand_id
1 'polypeptide(L)'
;MKLEFGYGQGIQSVTVPDEDLIAVLTANPMKHERRGAEAVEYALDHPIGAPALSGIAKKGMKAVIVTSDISRPMPSREVLPSVIGRLNEAGIPDADITVVFALGSHRKHTEEEKKHLAGDDVFARIRCEDSSDSGFVHLGVTKKGTPVDICRTAAEADLRICLGNIEFHYFAGYSGGYKAIMPGCSTYDAIQVNHTMMTENDAHAGKLEGNPVREDIEEAGRICGVDYIVNCVLDEHKKIVYAVAGDVIQAHRKGCEYLDRMYRCKIPERADIVMVSQGGAPKDANLYQVQKALDNAKHAVKPGGTIILAGECKEGFGSQIFEEWLLQAASPKDLTERIRREFRLGGHKAAAIGMVEEMADIYLVSEMSDDTVKSIFMTPFESMESAYREALKKHNGHAKVIAMPFGGATLPVVME
;
A
#
# COMPACT_ATOMS: atom_id res chain seq x y z
N MET A 1 3.39 -32.02 -3.01
CA MET A 1 4.44 -30.97 -3.24
C MET A 1 4.99 -30.47 -1.92
N LYS A 2 6.34 -30.25 -1.81
CA LYS A 2 6.94 -29.52 -0.68
C LYS A 2 6.87 -28.02 -0.98
N LEU A 3 6.29 -27.25 -0.05
CA LEU A 3 6.17 -25.79 -0.13
C LEU A 3 7.10 -25.15 0.89
N GLU A 4 7.65 -23.98 0.55
CA GLU A 4 8.58 -23.23 1.39
C GLU A 4 8.12 -21.79 1.51
N PHE A 5 8.14 -21.26 2.73
CA PHE A 5 7.68 -19.92 3.10
C PHE A 5 8.79 -19.20 3.85
N GLY A 6 9.14 -17.98 3.44
CA GLY A 6 10.11 -17.17 4.16
C GLY A 6 9.65 -16.87 5.58
N TYR A 7 10.56 -17.01 6.57
CA TYR A 7 10.31 -16.80 7.98
C TYR A 7 11.60 -16.31 8.66
N GLY A 8 11.62 -15.08 9.11
CA GLY A 8 12.84 -14.43 9.56
C GLY A 8 13.95 -14.54 8.54
N GLN A 9 15.12 -14.98 8.96
CA GLN A 9 16.27 -15.27 8.09
C GLN A 9 16.24 -16.70 7.50
N GLY A 10 15.23 -17.50 7.84
CA GLY A 10 15.07 -18.90 7.41
C GLY A 10 13.80 -19.13 6.62
N ILE A 11 13.33 -20.36 6.67
CA ILE A 11 12.12 -20.82 5.99
C ILE A 11 11.29 -21.73 6.90
N GLN A 12 9.99 -21.72 6.71
CA GLN A 12 9.06 -22.75 7.17
C GLN A 12 8.69 -23.64 5.98
N SER A 13 8.61 -24.95 6.19
CA SER A 13 8.26 -25.91 5.13
C SER A 13 7.01 -26.70 5.51
N VAL A 14 6.24 -27.08 4.51
CA VAL A 14 5.06 -27.93 4.66
C VAL A 14 4.93 -28.83 3.43
N THR A 15 4.47 -30.08 3.63
CA THR A 15 4.17 -30.98 2.51
C THR A 15 2.67 -31.10 2.32
N VAL A 16 2.19 -30.68 1.14
CA VAL A 16 0.79 -30.76 0.73
C VAL A 16 0.64 -31.81 -0.37
N PRO A 17 -0.35 -32.71 -0.29
CA PRO A 17 -0.69 -33.59 -1.42
C PRO A 17 -0.96 -32.81 -2.69
N ASP A 18 -0.50 -33.31 -3.84
CA ASP A 18 -0.64 -32.59 -5.11
C ASP A 18 -2.11 -32.40 -5.51
N GLU A 19 -2.96 -33.36 -5.17
CA GLU A 19 -4.41 -33.33 -5.39
C GLU A 19 -5.15 -32.27 -4.58
N ASP A 20 -4.59 -31.87 -3.43
CA ASP A 20 -5.19 -30.85 -2.54
C ASP A 20 -4.70 -29.44 -2.92
N LEU A 21 -3.54 -29.30 -3.56
CA LEU A 21 -2.93 -28.02 -3.90
C LEU A 21 -3.48 -27.45 -5.20
N ILE A 22 -4.36 -26.47 -5.12
CA ILE A 22 -5.00 -25.89 -6.30
C ILE A 22 -4.26 -24.71 -6.93
N ALA A 23 -3.41 -24.01 -6.17
CA ALA A 23 -2.55 -22.96 -6.70
C ALA A 23 -1.36 -22.62 -5.79
N VAL A 24 -0.25 -22.19 -6.41
CA VAL A 24 0.87 -21.50 -5.74
C VAL A 24 0.99 -20.12 -6.36
N LEU A 25 0.76 -19.07 -5.55
CA LEU A 25 0.72 -17.70 -6.04
C LEU A 25 2.07 -17.01 -5.86
N THR A 26 2.68 -16.68 -6.98
CA THR A 26 3.92 -15.89 -7.08
C THR A 26 3.72 -14.76 -8.08
N ALA A 27 4.69 -13.85 -8.19
CA ALA A 27 4.67 -12.84 -9.25
C ALA A 27 4.57 -13.50 -10.63
N ASN A 28 3.74 -12.96 -11.51
CA ASN A 28 3.63 -13.44 -12.88
C ASN A 28 4.93 -13.11 -13.65
N PRO A 29 5.50 -14.05 -14.40
CA PRO A 29 6.69 -13.79 -15.20
C PRO A 29 6.44 -12.68 -16.22
N MET A 30 7.24 -11.60 -16.16
CA MET A 30 7.12 -10.49 -17.09
C MET A 30 8.51 -10.01 -17.54
N LYS A 31 8.60 -9.65 -18.82
CA LYS A 31 9.75 -8.93 -19.36
C LYS A 31 9.48 -7.43 -19.23
N HIS A 32 10.38 -6.73 -18.58
CA HIS A 32 10.33 -5.28 -18.45
C HIS A 32 11.21 -4.66 -19.54
N GLU A 33 10.62 -3.80 -20.38
CA GLU A 33 11.33 -3.19 -21.51
C GLU A 33 12.31 -2.13 -21.07
N ARG A 34 11.96 -1.35 -20.04
CA ARG A 34 12.76 -0.25 -19.45
C ARG A 34 12.77 -0.35 -17.95
N ARG A 35 13.81 0.19 -17.32
CA ARG A 35 13.98 0.18 -15.85
C ARG A 35 14.57 1.51 -15.35
N GLY A 36 14.40 1.79 -14.06
CA GLY A 36 14.99 2.96 -13.40
C GLY A 36 14.64 4.26 -14.10
N ALA A 37 15.63 5.14 -14.21
CA ALA A 37 15.47 6.47 -14.83
C ALA A 37 15.03 6.39 -16.29
N GLU A 38 15.44 5.38 -17.06
CA GLU A 38 15.00 5.20 -18.45
C GLU A 38 13.48 5.02 -18.56
N ALA A 39 12.87 4.29 -17.63
CA ALA A 39 11.42 4.13 -17.61
C ALA A 39 10.71 5.46 -17.29
N VAL A 40 11.28 6.28 -16.40
CA VAL A 40 10.75 7.61 -16.03
C VAL A 40 10.85 8.58 -17.20
N GLU A 41 12.01 8.67 -17.86
CA GLU A 41 12.19 9.53 -19.03
C GLU A 41 11.25 9.16 -20.15
N TYR A 42 11.12 7.86 -20.45
CA TYR A 42 10.16 7.39 -21.44
C TYR A 42 8.72 7.79 -21.10
N ALA A 43 8.31 7.69 -19.82
CA ALA A 43 6.97 8.08 -19.40
C ALA A 43 6.73 9.60 -19.56
N LEU A 44 7.74 10.42 -19.24
CA LEU A 44 7.67 11.89 -19.40
C LEU A 44 7.60 12.31 -20.88
N ASP A 45 8.28 11.57 -21.78
CA ASP A 45 8.24 11.80 -23.22
C ASP A 45 6.94 11.29 -23.88
N HIS A 46 6.23 10.33 -23.23
CA HIS A 46 5.01 9.71 -23.74
C HIS A 46 3.88 9.81 -22.70
N PRO A 47 3.45 11.03 -22.33
CA PRO A 47 2.43 11.24 -21.32
C PRO A 47 1.07 10.68 -21.77
N ILE A 48 0.32 10.15 -20.81
CA ILE A 48 -0.98 9.53 -21.02
C ILE A 48 -2.07 10.54 -20.66
N GLY A 49 -2.95 10.85 -21.60
CA GLY A 49 -4.12 11.69 -21.38
C GLY A 49 -3.84 13.17 -21.06
N ALA A 50 -2.59 13.61 -21.20
CA ALA A 50 -2.16 14.99 -20.96
C ALA A 50 -1.07 15.40 -21.95
N PRO A 51 -0.84 16.71 -22.18
CA PRO A 51 0.36 17.18 -22.87
C PRO A 51 1.64 16.82 -22.10
N ALA A 52 2.79 16.91 -22.76
CA ALA A 52 4.07 16.82 -22.08
C ALA A 52 4.18 17.89 -20.98
N LEU A 53 4.95 17.58 -19.92
CA LEU A 53 5.08 18.48 -18.77
C LEU A 53 5.57 19.88 -19.18
N SER A 54 6.48 19.96 -20.16
CA SER A 54 6.93 21.22 -20.78
C SER A 54 5.84 22.01 -21.50
N GLY A 55 4.74 21.35 -21.90
CA GLY A 55 3.61 22.00 -22.55
C GLY A 55 2.62 22.66 -21.58
N ILE A 56 2.60 22.22 -20.32
CA ILE A 56 1.76 22.79 -19.25
C ILE A 56 2.53 23.71 -18.31
N ALA A 57 3.81 23.45 -18.06
CA ALA A 57 4.69 24.28 -17.28
C ALA A 57 5.03 25.57 -18.05
N LYS A 58 4.98 26.72 -17.35
CA LYS A 58 5.28 28.04 -17.96
C LYS A 58 6.15 28.85 -17.04
N LYS A 59 7.04 29.67 -17.63
CA LYS A 59 7.87 30.63 -16.89
C LYS A 59 7.01 31.52 -15.98
N GLY A 60 7.44 31.68 -14.74
CA GLY A 60 6.77 32.48 -13.72
C GLY A 60 5.74 31.70 -12.87
N MET A 61 5.45 30.43 -13.19
CA MET A 61 4.67 29.56 -12.32
C MET A 61 5.50 29.11 -11.12
N LYS A 62 4.84 28.96 -9.97
CA LYS A 62 5.35 28.24 -8.81
C LYS A 62 4.92 26.79 -8.90
N ALA A 63 5.87 25.87 -9.01
CA ALA A 63 5.61 24.45 -9.12
C ALA A 63 5.82 23.75 -7.78
N VAL A 64 4.92 22.85 -7.41
CA VAL A 64 5.10 21.91 -6.31
C VAL A 64 5.21 20.48 -6.84
N ILE A 65 6.20 19.76 -6.36
CA ILE A 65 6.37 18.33 -6.59
C ILE A 65 6.06 17.62 -5.27
N VAL A 66 4.91 16.97 -5.20
CA VAL A 66 4.51 16.19 -4.02
C VAL A 66 5.03 14.77 -4.17
N THR A 67 5.80 14.28 -3.22
CA THR A 67 6.33 12.91 -3.22
C THR A 67 6.08 12.22 -1.88
N SER A 68 6.31 10.91 -1.84
CA SER A 68 6.02 10.09 -0.66
C SER A 68 7.02 10.34 0.49
N ASP A 69 6.58 10.04 1.71
CA ASP A 69 7.42 10.02 2.91
C ASP A 69 8.35 8.79 2.97
N ILE A 70 9.27 8.79 3.94
CA ILE A 70 10.30 7.74 4.12
C ILE A 70 9.72 6.32 4.36
N SER A 71 8.48 6.21 4.79
CA SER A 71 7.83 4.91 5.04
C SER A 71 7.35 4.21 3.76
N ARG A 72 7.45 4.89 2.60
CA ARG A 72 7.01 4.36 1.30
C ARG A 72 8.21 3.99 0.43
N PRO A 73 8.09 2.95 -0.41
CA PRO A 73 9.20 2.49 -1.24
C PRO A 73 9.43 3.35 -2.49
N MET A 74 8.79 4.52 -2.60
CA MET A 74 8.95 5.41 -3.76
C MET A 74 10.41 5.88 -3.89
N PRO A 75 11.11 5.59 -5.00
CA PRO A 75 12.48 6.00 -5.20
C PRO A 75 12.56 7.45 -5.69
N SER A 76 12.12 8.40 -4.85
CA SER A 76 11.97 9.83 -5.20
C SER A 76 13.27 10.43 -5.73
N ARG A 77 14.43 10.06 -5.14
CA ARG A 77 15.75 10.52 -5.58
C ARG A 77 16.12 10.13 -7.03
N GLU A 78 15.48 9.05 -7.56
CA GLU A 78 15.70 8.62 -8.95
C GLU A 78 14.76 9.33 -9.92
N VAL A 79 13.61 9.84 -9.45
CA VAL A 79 12.55 10.46 -10.27
C VAL A 79 12.62 11.96 -10.28
N LEU A 80 12.93 12.59 -9.15
CA LEU A 80 12.99 14.06 -9.00
C LEU A 80 13.87 14.77 -10.02
N PRO A 81 15.09 14.29 -10.32
CA PRO A 81 15.95 14.98 -11.28
C PRO A 81 15.33 15.15 -12.67
N SER A 82 14.67 14.10 -13.18
CA SER A 82 13.98 14.11 -14.47
C SER A 82 12.84 15.12 -14.49
N VAL A 83 11.99 15.12 -13.46
CA VAL A 83 10.84 16.04 -13.36
C VAL A 83 11.31 17.49 -13.24
N ILE A 84 12.29 17.76 -12.37
CA ILE A 84 12.86 19.11 -12.19
C ILE A 84 13.51 19.58 -13.48
N GLY A 85 14.25 18.71 -14.18
CA GLY A 85 14.84 19.03 -15.49
C GLY A 85 13.82 19.52 -16.50
N ARG A 86 12.67 18.83 -16.62
CA ARG A 86 11.57 19.25 -17.53
C ARG A 86 10.94 20.58 -17.12
N LEU A 87 10.85 20.88 -15.80
CA LEU A 87 10.37 22.19 -15.32
C LEU A 87 11.37 23.30 -15.62
N ASN A 88 12.68 23.06 -15.42
CA ASN A 88 13.72 24.02 -15.76
C ASN A 88 13.77 24.30 -17.28
N GLU A 89 13.66 23.27 -18.12
CA GLU A 89 13.58 23.41 -19.58
C GLU A 89 12.37 24.26 -20.01
N ALA A 90 11.24 24.17 -19.29
CA ALA A 90 10.05 25.00 -19.50
C ALA A 90 10.18 26.42 -18.96
N GLY A 91 11.30 26.76 -18.31
CA GLY A 91 11.62 28.09 -17.80
C GLY A 91 11.18 28.36 -16.37
N ILE A 92 10.86 27.35 -15.57
CA ILE A 92 10.63 27.45 -14.13
C ILE A 92 11.98 27.26 -13.43
N PRO A 93 12.55 28.29 -12.77
CA PRO A 93 13.83 28.16 -12.08
C PRO A 93 13.66 27.37 -10.76
N ASP A 94 14.77 26.85 -10.25
CA ASP A 94 14.83 26.11 -8.99
C ASP A 94 14.16 26.83 -7.80
N ALA A 95 14.31 28.16 -7.74
CA ALA A 95 13.73 29.00 -6.69
C ALA A 95 12.18 29.00 -6.67
N ASP A 96 11.54 28.66 -7.79
CA ASP A 96 10.09 28.58 -7.95
C ASP A 96 9.58 27.11 -7.90
N ILE A 97 10.46 26.15 -7.55
CA ILE A 97 10.11 24.73 -7.37
C ILE A 97 10.22 24.38 -5.88
N THR A 98 9.21 23.70 -5.35
CA THR A 98 9.24 23.14 -3.99
C THR A 98 8.92 21.66 -4.03
N VAL A 99 9.72 20.84 -3.35
CA VAL A 99 9.42 19.42 -3.10
C VAL A 99 8.73 19.30 -1.74
N VAL A 100 7.55 18.68 -1.73
CA VAL A 100 6.78 18.41 -0.51
C VAL A 100 6.73 16.91 -0.26
N PHE A 101 7.21 16.49 0.91
CA PHE A 101 7.07 15.11 1.37
C PHE A 101 5.72 14.91 2.04
N ALA A 102 4.91 14.06 1.46
CA ALA A 102 3.53 13.78 1.84
C ALA A 102 3.46 12.88 3.08
N LEU A 103 3.42 13.47 4.27
CA LEU A 103 3.43 12.73 5.55
C LEU A 103 2.13 11.96 5.83
N GLY A 104 0.99 12.51 5.39
CA GLY A 104 -0.31 12.01 5.85
C GLY A 104 -0.39 12.08 7.38
N SER A 105 -0.54 10.92 8.03
CA SER A 105 -0.58 10.81 9.51
C SER A 105 0.77 10.40 10.13
N HIS A 106 1.85 10.36 9.35
CA HIS A 106 3.18 10.00 9.85
C HIS A 106 3.91 11.19 10.49
N ARG A 107 5.00 10.89 11.21
CA ARG A 107 5.87 11.90 11.82
C ARG A 107 6.64 12.71 10.78
N LYS A 108 7.10 13.88 11.18
CA LYS A 108 8.05 14.67 10.39
C LYS A 108 9.37 13.94 10.17
N HIS A 109 10.01 14.26 9.06
CA HIS A 109 11.35 13.78 8.73
C HIS A 109 12.44 14.56 9.46
N THR A 110 13.59 13.91 9.66
CA THR A 110 14.85 14.62 9.92
C THR A 110 15.39 15.21 8.62
N GLU A 111 16.36 16.12 8.72
CA GLU A 111 17.01 16.70 7.53
C GLU A 111 17.77 15.63 6.71
N GLU A 112 18.36 14.63 7.40
CA GLU A 112 19.03 13.49 6.75
C GLU A 112 18.03 12.63 5.97
N GLU A 113 16.83 12.42 6.51
CA GLU A 113 15.76 11.66 5.84
C GLU A 113 15.25 12.42 4.60
N LYS A 114 15.02 13.74 4.71
CA LYS A 114 14.66 14.57 3.55
C LYS A 114 15.74 14.54 2.47
N LYS A 115 17.00 14.68 2.86
CA LYS A 115 18.15 14.58 1.97
C LYS A 115 18.26 13.22 1.30
N HIS A 116 18.00 12.13 2.06
CA HIS A 116 17.97 10.77 1.51
C HIS A 116 16.89 10.60 0.45
N LEU A 117 15.69 11.15 0.69
CA LEU A 117 14.54 11.06 -0.22
C LEU A 117 14.72 11.92 -1.48
N ALA A 118 15.21 13.15 -1.33
CA ALA A 118 15.42 14.06 -2.45
C ALA A 118 16.67 13.72 -3.28
N GLY A 119 17.70 13.17 -2.64
CA GLY A 119 19.05 13.06 -3.20
C GLY A 119 19.86 14.33 -2.96
N ASP A 120 21.19 14.21 -2.88
CA ASP A 120 22.10 15.30 -2.48
C ASP A 120 21.98 16.54 -3.38
N ASP A 121 21.94 16.34 -4.70
CA ASP A 121 21.86 17.43 -5.68
C ASP A 121 20.54 18.20 -5.58
N VAL A 122 19.42 17.50 -5.56
CA VAL A 122 18.08 18.13 -5.45
C VAL A 122 17.94 18.84 -4.12
N PHE A 123 18.34 18.20 -3.01
CA PHE A 123 18.24 18.78 -1.67
C PHE A 123 19.10 20.05 -1.50
N ALA A 124 20.24 20.14 -2.21
CA ALA A 124 21.12 21.32 -2.13
C ALA A 124 20.56 22.55 -2.85
N ARG A 125 19.71 22.38 -3.87
CA ARG A 125 19.26 23.47 -4.75
C ARG A 125 17.76 23.74 -4.76
N ILE A 126 16.95 22.75 -4.34
CA ILE A 126 15.48 22.86 -4.33
C ILE A 126 14.98 22.91 -2.87
N ARG A 127 14.02 23.78 -2.60
CA ARG A 127 13.35 23.79 -1.30
C ARG A 127 12.62 22.48 -1.06
N CYS A 128 12.93 21.81 0.05
CA CYS A 128 12.34 20.56 0.49
C CYS A 128 11.66 20.73 1.85
N GLU A 129 10.38 20.39 1.96
CA GLU A 129 9.62 20.53 3.20
C GLU A 129 8.65 19.36 3.42
N ASP A 130 8.25 19.17 4.66
CA ASP A 130 7.17 18.23 5.01
C ASP A 130 5.80 18.87 4.79
N SER A 131 4.78 18.07 4.42
CA SER A 131 3.44 18.59 4.16
C SER A 131 2.78 19.31 5.35
N SER A 132 3.30 19.11 6.57
CA SER A 132 2.83 19.82 7.77
C SER A 132 3.56 21.13 8.08
N ASP A 133 4.60 21.50 7.31
CA ASP A 133 5.44 22.67 7.64
C ASP A 133 4.77 24.00 7.27
N SER A 134 4.01 24.03 6.18
CA SER A 134 3.37 25.27 5.68
C SER A 134 1.97 25.55 6.25
N GLY A 135 1.44 24.65 7.12
CA GLY A 135 0.05 24.69 7.54
C GLY A 135 -0.91 24.23 6.44
N PHE A 136 -2.22 24.37 6.66
CA PHE A 136 -3.25 23.82 5.77
C PHE A 136 -4.21 24.91 5.29
N VAL A 137 -4.82 24.68 4.13
CA VAL A 137 -5.85 25.52 3.52
C VAL A 137 -7.08 24.67 3.25
N HIS A 138 -8.25 25.15 3.67
CA HIS A 138 -9.53 24.52 3.37
C HIS A 138 -9.98 24.87 1.95
N LEU A 139 -10.09 23.83 1.08
CA LEU A 139 -10.48 24.00 -0.33
C LEU A 139 -11.94 23.60 -0.59
N GLY A 140 -12.58 22.91 0.36
CA GLY A 140 -13.96 22.44 0.23
C GLY A 140 -14.18 21.11 0.95
N VAL A 141 -15.27 20.43 0.60
CA VAL A 141 -15.67 19.16 1.21
C VAL A 141 -16.11 18.22 0.08
N THR A 142 -15.72 16.94 0.15
CA THR A 142 -16.19 15.93 -0.81
C THR A 142 -17.67 15.59 -0.58
N LYS A 143 -18.31 14.93 -1.55
CA LYS A 143 -19.68 14.44 -1.43
C LYS A 143 -19.87 13.46 -0.26
N LYS A 144 -18.81 12.78 0.17
CA LYS A 144 -18.83 11.86 1.31
C LYS A 144 -18.53 12.55 2.65
N GLY A 145 -18.36 13.90 2.63
CA GLY A 145 -18.16 14.71 3.83
C GLY A 145 -16.71 14.84 4.27
N THR A 146 -15.74 14.39 3.48
CA THR A 146 -14.32 14.53 3.80
C THR A 146 -13.87 15.97 3.58
N PRO A 147 -13.34 16.67 4.60
CA PRO A 147 -12.75 17.99 4.43
C PRO A 147 -11.53 17.91 3.48
N VAL A 148 -11.46 18.85 2.55
CA VAL A 148 -10.29 18.97 1.65
C VAL A 148 -9.38 20.05 2.20
N ASP A 149 -8.70 19.73 3.30
CA ASP A 149 -7.72 20.56 3.98
C ASP A 149 -6.34 20.14 3.55
N ILE A 150 -5.73 20.92 2.67
CA ILE A 150 -4.48 20.56 1.98
C ILE A 150 -3.34 21.47 2.43
N CYS A 151 -2.12 20.93 2.56
CA CYS A 151 -0.94 21.70 2.91
C CYS A 151 -0.83 22.93 1.98
N ARG A 152 -0.54 24.09 2.59
CA ARG A 152 -0.58 25.40 1.91
C ARG A 152 0.26 25.44 0.66
N THR A 153 1.49 24.91 0.72
CA THR A 153 2.41 24.90 -0.42
C THR A 153 1.81 24.17 -1.64
N ALA A 154 1.11 23.06 -1.42
CA ALA A 154 0.44 22.35 -2.52
C ALA A 154 -0.87 23.05 -2.94
N ALA A 155 -1.63 23.61 -1.98
CA ALA A 155 -2.90 24.28 -2.28
C ALA A 155 -2.72 25.56 -3.10
N GLU A 156 -1.66 26.33 -2.84
CA GLU A 156 -1.42 27.65 -3.44
C GLU A 156 -0.46 27.61 -4.64
N ALA A 157 0.08 26.44 -5.03
CA ALA A 157 0.96 26.33 -6.21
C ALA A 157 0.16 26.56 -7.51
N ASP A 158 0.84 27.08 -8.53
CA ASP A 158 0.28 27.24 -9.89
C ASP A 158 0.30 25.91 -10.67
N LEU A 159 1.28 25.02 -10.37
CA LEU A 159 1.45 23.72 -11.02
C LEU A 159 1.72 22.64 -9.96
N ARG A 160 0.88 21.63 -9.91
CA ARG A 160 0.94 20.51 -8.95
C ARG A 160 1.28 19.20 -9.65
N ILE A 161 2.43 18.64 -9.32
CA ILE A 161 2.90 17.36 -9.84
C ILE A 161 2.99 16.37 -8.69
N CYS A 162 2.33 15.21 -8.81
CA CYS A 162 2.35 14.18 -7.77
C CYS A 162 3.17 12.97 -8.21
N LEU A 163 4.19 12.64 -7.41
CA LEU A 163 4.98 11.42 -7.57
C LEU A 163 4.46 10.34 -6.62
N GLY A 164 4.54 9.08 -7.01
CA GLY A 164 4.15 7.96 -6.15
C GLY A 164 4.48 6.61 -6.76
N ASN A 165 4.59 5.58 -5.92
CA ASN A 165 4.61 4.21 -6.38
C ASN A 165 3.19 3.64 -6.45
N ILE A 166 2.95 2.76 -7.40
CA ILE A 166 1.70 2.01 -7.52
C ILE A 166 1.93 0.61 -6.96
N GLU A 167 1.17 0.25 -5.94
CA GLU A 167 1.08 -1.07 -5.33
C GLU A 167 -0.35 -1.32 -4.86
N PHE A 168 -0.74 -2.56 -4.60
CA PHE A 168 -2.05 -2.86 -4.01
C PHE A 168 -2.19 -2.19 -2.64
N HIS A 169 -3.38 -1.67 -2.39
CA HIS A 169 -3.70 -1.04 -1.12
C HIS A 169 -4.99 -1.63 -0.56
N TYR A 170 -4.93 -2.20 0.62
CA TYR A 170 -5.93 -3.10 1.18
C TYR A 170 -7.35 -2.50 1.33
N PHE A 171 -7.53 -1.18 1.36
CA PHE A 171 -8.86 -0.56 1.31
C PHE A 171 -9.03 0.50 0.21
N ALA A 172 -7.98 1.15 -0.27
CA ALA A 172 -8.07 2.16 -1.32
C ALA A 172 -7.82 1.61 -2.74
N GLY A 173 -7.82 0.28 -2.89
CA GLY A 173 -7.54 -0.41 -4.14
C GLY A 173 -6.05 -0.42 -4.49
N TYR A 174 -5.49 0.74 -4.76
CA TYR A 174 -4.08 0.96 -5.13
C TYR A 174 -3.52 2.21 -4.45
N SER A 175 -2.20 2.29 -4.35
CA SER A 175 -1.46 3.53 -4.06
C SER A 175 -1.28 4.39 -5.33
N GLY A 176 -0.58 5.50 -5.22
CA GLY A 176 -0.37 6.43 -6.35
C GLY A 176 -1.57 7.32 -6.68
N GLY A 177 -1.46 8.06 -7.78
CA GLY A 177 -2.47 9.02 -8.20
C GLY A 177 -2.71 10.12 -7.16
N TYR A 178 -3.95 10.47 -6.94
CA TYR A 178 -4.35 11.48 -5.96
C TYR A 178 -4.02 11.17 -4.49
N LYS A 179 -3.51 9.94 -4.19
CA LYS A 179 -3.09 9.61 -2.81
C LYS A 179 -1.94 10.48 -2.29
N ALA A 180 -1.16 11.09 -3.15
CA ALA A 180 -0.17 12.07 -2.75
C ALA A 180 -0.80 13.31 -2.07
N ILE A 181 -2.04 13.66 -2.45
CA ILE A 181 -2.80 14.77 -1.87
C ILE A 181 -3.68 14.29 -0.71
N MET A 182 -4.55 13.32 -0.95
CA MET A 182 -5.38 12.69 0.08
C MET A 182 -4.98 11.20 0.19
N PRO A 183 -4.39 10.75 1.28
CA PRO A 183 -4.17 11.45 2.58
C PRO A 183 -2.85 12.25 2.67
N GLY A 184 -1.95 12.18 1.68
CA GLY A 184 -0.55 12.57 1.81
C GLY A 184 -0.29 13.99 2.28
N CYS A 185 -1.03 14.98 1.75
CA CYS A 185 -0.93 16.40 2.10
C CYS A 185 -2.12 16.93 2.90
N SER A 186 -2.93 16.03 3.50
CA SER A 186 -4.17 16.39 4.17
C SER A 186 -4.03 16.41 5.69
N THR A 187 -4.99 17.06 6.36
CA THR A 187 -5.08 17.04 7.82
C THR A 187 -5.46 15.67 8.36
N TYR A 188 -5.16 15.42 9.64
CA TYR A 188 -5.55 14.19 10.32
C TYR A 188 -7.06 13.98 10.31
N ASP A 189 -7.85 15.04 10.52
CA ASP A 189 -9.33 14.98 10.51
C ASP A 189 -9.87 14.55 9.14
N ALA A 190 -9.32 15.09 8.06
CA ALA A 190 -9.66 14.67 6.70
C ALA A 190 -9.33 13.19 6.45
N ILE A 191 -8.16 12.76 6.88
CA ILE A 191 -7.72 11.35 6.79
C ILE A 191 -8.67 10.45 7.57
N GLN A 192 -9.07 10.86 8.77
CA GLN A 192 -9.97 10.08 9.61
C GLN A 192 -11.31 9.84 8.90
N VAL A 193 -11.95 10.88 8.38
CA VAL A 193 -13.23 10.75 7.67
C VAL A 193 -13.11 9.82 6.47
N ASN A 194 -12.11 10.02 5.60
CA ASN A 194 -11.89 9.17 4.43
C ASN A 194 -11.64 7.70 4.82
N HIS A 195 -10.78 7.45 5.82
CA HIS A 195 -10.34 6.11 6.15
C HIS A 195 -11.36 5.29 6.94
N THR A 196 -12.36 5.91 7.59
CA THR A 196 -13.46 5.16 8.23
C THR A 196 -14.26 4.34 7.23
N MET A 197 -14.30 4.75 5.96
CA MET A 197 -14.96 4.01 4.88
C MET A 197 -14.26 2.66 4.53
N MET A 198 -13.10 2.37 5.13
CA MET A 198 -12.40 1.09 4.93
C MET A 198 -13.21 -0.15 5.34
N THR A 199 -14.25 0.03 6.15
CA THR A 199 -15.15 -1.06 6.59
C THR A 199 -16.26 -1.38 5.59
N GLU A 200 -16.39 -0.61 4.51
CA GLU A 200 -17.36 -0.91 3.45
C GLU A 200 -16.86 -2.07 2.57
N ASN A 201 -17.77 -2.92 2.10
CA ASN A 201 -17.43 -4.14 1.34
C ASN A 201 -16.62 -3.85 0.06
N ASP A 202 -16.88 -2.72 -0.57
CA ASP A 202 -16.21 -2.29 -1.80
C ASP A 202 -14.84 -1.62 -1.56
N ALA A 203 -14.46 -1.39 -0.31
CA ALA A 203 -13.16 -0.85 0.07
C ALA A 203 -12.13 -1.98 0.20
N HIS A 204 -11.60 -2.48 -0.93
CA HIS A 204 -10.62 -3.58 -0.90
C HIS A 204 -9.52 -3.44 -1.95
N ALA A 205 -8.46 -4.24 -1.80
CA ALA A 205 -7.32 -4.24 -2.71
C ALA A 205 -7.73 -4.55 -4.15
N GLY A 206 -7.11 -3.87 -5.12
CA GLY A 206 -7.35 -4.10 -6.54
C GLY A 206 -8.66 -3.53 -7.09
N LYS A 207 -9.48 -2.84 -6.28
CA LYS A 207 -10.72 -2.19 -6.73
C LYS A 207 -10.57 -0.69 -6.80
N LEU A 208 -10.93 -0.10 -7.94
CA LEU A 208 -10.90 1.35 -8.18
C LEU A 208 -12.33 1.89 -8.29
N GLU A 209 -13.09 1.49 -9.31
CA GLU A 209 -14.47 1.93 -9.52
C GLU A 209 -15.40 1.35 -8.45
N GLY A 210 -16.24 2.20 -7.87
CA GLY A 210 -17.15 1.84 -6.79
C GLY A 210 -16.44 1.61 -5.44
N ASN A 211 -15.12 1.82 -5.35
CA ASN A 211 -14.43 1.79 -4.06
C ASN A 211 -14.64 3.15 -3.35
N PRO A 212 -15.36 3.18 -2.21
CA PRO A 212 -15.76 4.43 -1.57
C PRO A 212 -14.58 5.29 -1.11
N VAL A 213 -13.52 4.65 -0.62
CA VAL A 213 -12.29 5.34 -0.18
C VAL A 213 -11.56 5.94 -1.38
N ARG A 214 -11.44 5.18 -2.48
CA ARG A 214 -10.76 5.65 -3.70
C ARG A 214 -11.50 6.80 -4.36
N GLU A 215 -12.81 6.70 -4.52
CA GLU A 215 -13.62 7.73 -5.17
C GLU A 215 -13.56 9.05 -4.39
N ASP A 216 -13.58 8.99 -3.06
CA ASP A 216 -13.45 10.15 -2.18
C ASP A 216 -12.04 10.79 -2.26
N ILE A 217 -10.98 9.97 -2.29
CA ILE A 217 -9.61 10.42 -2.56
C ILE A 217 -9.51 11.17 -3.89
N GLU A 218 -10.13 10.62 -4.93
CA GLU A 218 -10.09 11.21 -6.27
C GLU A 218 -10.91 12.50 -6.35
N GLU A 219 -12.02 12.60 -5.62
CA GLU A 219 -12.78 13.83 -5.52
C GLU A 219 -11.99 14.92 -4.78
N ALA A 220 -11.37 14.59 -3.64
CA ALA A 220 -10.50 15.50 -2.91
C ALA A 220 -9.34 16.01 -3.78
N GLY A 221 -8.69 15.12 -4.53
CA GLY A 221 -7.61 15.49 -5.44
C GLY A 221 -8.07 16.38 -6.60
N ARG A 222 -9.29 16.18 -7.13
CA ARG A 222 -9.89 17.06 -8.15
C ARG A 222 -10.22 18.45 -7.57
N ILE A 223 -10.70 18.52 -6.33
CA ILE A 223 -10.94 19.81 -5.65
C ILE A 223 -9.62 20.56 -5.45
N CYS A 224 -8.53 19.86 -5.09
CA CYS A 224 -7.19 20.45 -4.99
C CYS A 224 -6.65 20.92 -6.34
N GLY A 225 -6.99 20.27 -7.44
CA GLY A 225 -6.55 20.64 -8.79
C GLY A 225 -5.16 20.12 -9.14
N VAL A 226 -4.89 18.83 -8.97
CA VAL A 226 -3.61 18.22 -9.41
C VAL A 226 -3.52 18.20 -10.93
N ASP A 227 -2.41 18.69 -11.46
CA ASP A 227 -2.22 18.89 -12.90
C ASP A 227 -1.57 17.69 -13.59
N TYR A 228 -0.68 16.97 -12.85
CA TYR A 228 0.16 15.93 -13.46
C TYR A 228 0.61 14.87 -12.45
N ILE A 229 0.80 13.65 -12.91
CA ILE A 229 1.45 12.61 -12.09
C ILE A 229 2.66 12.02 -12.80
N VAL A 230 3.62 11.53 -11.99
CA VAL A 230 4.63 10.55 -12.41
C VAL A 230 4.59 9.41 -11.41
N ASN A 231 4.09 8.27 -11.82
CA ASN A 231 3.95 7.13 -10.94
C ASN A 231 4.77 5.93 -11.41
N CYS A 232 5.38 5.22 -10.47
CA CYS A 232 6.27 4.11 -10.72
C CYS A 232 5.68 2.79 -10.21
N VAL A 233 5.85 1.71 -10.98
CA VAL A 233 5.64 0.34 -10.53
C VAL A 233 6.99 -0.27 -10.21
N LEU A 234 7.10 -0.92 -9.05
CA LEU A 234 8.35 -1.46 -8.53
C LEU A 234 8.31 -2.99 -8.51
N ASP A 235 9.49 -3.61 -8.67
CA ASP A 235 9.66 -5.04 -8.44
C ASP A 235 9.82 -5.37 -6.93
N GLU A 236 10.03 -6.63 -6.60
CA GLU A 236 10.27 -7.13 -5.23
C GLU A 236 11.52 -6.54 -4.58
N HIS A 237 12.48 -6.05 -5.37
CA HIS A 237 13.70 -5.37 -4.92
C HIS A 237 13.55 -3.85 -4.85
N LYS A 238 12.31 -3.33 -5.00
CA LYS A 238 11.99 -1.89 -4.98
C LYS A 238 12.67 -1.09 -6.10
N LYS A 239 12.96 -1.74 -7.23
CA LYS A 239 13.48 -1.09 -8.44
C LYS A 239 12.34 -0.73 -9.38
N ILE A 240 12.44 0.44 -10.03
CA ILE A 240 11.46 0.86 -11.05
C ILE A 240 11.54 -0.09 -12.24
N VAL A 241 10.41 -0.72 -12.55
CA VAL A 241 10.24 -1.61 -13.71
C VAL A 241 9.24 -1.09 -14.72
N TYR A 242 8.47 -0.08 -14.33
CA TYR A 242 7.55 0.64 -15.21
C TYR A 242 7.25 2.01 -14.61
N ALA A 243 7.05 3.00 -15.46
CA ALA A 243 6.60 4.32 -15.06
C ALA A 243 5.50 4.82 -15.99
N VAL A 244 4.64 5.67 -15.45
CA VAL A 244 3.58 6.38 -16.18
C VAL A 244 3.61 7.85 -15.78
N ALA A 245 3.30 8.73 -16.73
CA ALA A 245 3.19 10.16 -16.51
C ALA A 245 1.99 10.73 -17.26
N GLY A 246 1.45 11.85 -16.81
CA GLY A 246 0.34 12.54 -17.50
C GLY A 246 -0.88 12.79 -16.62
N ASP A 247 -2.07 12.65 -17.20
CA ASP A 247 -3.35 12.82 -16.51
C ASP A 247 -3.47 11.91 -15.29
N VAL A 248 -3.95 12.46 -14.19
CA VAL A 248 -3.93 11.77 -12.90
C VAL A 248 -4.73 10.47 -12.90
N ILE A 249 -5.85 10.44 -13.60
CA ILE A 249 -6.69 9.24 -13.67
C ILE A 249 -6.16 8.27 -14.74
N GLN A 250 -5.98 8.73 -15.97
CA GLN A 250 -5.66 7.84 -17.09
C GLN A 250 -4.26 7.20 -16.93
N ALA A 251 -3.26 8.00 -16.55
CA ALA A 251 -1.92 7.48 -16.31
C ALA A 251 -1.89 6.54 -15.08
N HIS A 252 -2.59 6.90 -13.99
CA HIS A 252 -2.69 6.03 -12.81
C HIS A 252 -3.33 4.68 -13.16
N ARG A 253 -4.48 4.69 -13.88
CA ARG A 253 -5.13 3.44 -14.33
C ARG A 253 -4.18 2.56 -15.15
N LYS A 254 -3.40 3.18 -16.05
CA LYS A 254 -2.41 2.45 -16.85
C LYS A 254 -1.31 1.80 -16.01
N GLY A 255 -0.85 2.49 -15.00
CA GLY A 255 0.09 1.93 -14.02
C GLY A 255 -0.52 0.78 -13.20
N CYS A 256 -1.80 0.89 -12.79
CA CYS A 256 -2.53 -0.18 -12.11
C CYS A 256 -2.69 -1.42 -13.00
N GLU A 257 -3.02 -1.27 -14.28
CA GLU A 257 -3.07 -2.38 -15.25
C GLU A 257 -1.72 -3.10 -15.35
N TYR A 258 -0.62 -2.34 -15.30
CA TYR A 258 0.71 -2.94 -15.33
C TYR A 258 1.00 -3.74 -14.05
N LEU A 259 0.68 -3.18 -12.88
CA LEU A 259 0.80 -3.87 -11.60
C LEU A 259 -0.05 -5.16 -11.56
N ASP A 260 -1.27 -5.09 -12.09
CA ASP A 260 -2.18 -6.24 -12.17
C ASP A 260 -1.55 -7.39 -12.98
N ARG A 261 -0.94 -7.08 -14.12
CA ARG A 261 -0.24 -8.09 -14.91
C ARG A 261 0.93 -8.73 -14.15
N MET A 262 1.59 -7.99 -13.24
CA MET A 262 2.69 -8.51 -12.43
C MET A 262 2.21 -9.38 -11.26
N TYR A 263 1.19 -8.94 -10.54
CA TYR A 263 0.92 -9.45 -9.20
C TYR A 263 -0.54 -9.87 -8.93
N ARG A 264 -1.46 -9.65 -9.88
CA ARG A 264 -2.81 -10.21 -9.79
C ARG A 264 -2.78 -11.66 -10.24
N CYS A 265 -3.02 -12.57 -9.30
CA CYS A 265 -2.94 -14.01 -9.51
C CYS A 265 -4.35 -14.59 -9.66
N LYS A 266 -4.63 -15.18 -10.82
CA LYS A 266 -5.91 -15.87 -11.06
C LYS A 266 -5.94 -17.19 -10.30
N ILE A 267 -7.01 -17.44 -9.55
CA ILE A 267 -7.28 -18.69 -8.87
C ILE A 267 -8.58 -19.30 -9.39
N PRO A 268 -8.68 -20.64 -9.50
CA PRO A 268 -9.88 -21.28 -10.02
C PRO A 268 -11.09 -21.10 -9.08
N GLU A 269 -10.86 -21.14 -7.79
CA GLU A 269 -11.82 -20.95 -6.73
C GLU A 269 -11.12 -20.57 -5.42
N ARG A 270 -11.88 -20.15 -4.40
CA ARG A 270 -11.36 -19.97 -3.04
C ARG A 270 -11.06 -21.32 -2.39
N ALA A 271 -10.02 -21.38 -1.57
CA ALA A 271 -9.56 -22.57 -0.89
C ALA A 271 -10.16 -22.72 0.52
N ASP A 272 -10.15 -23.94 1.03
CA ASP A 272 -10.50 -24.24 2.42
C ASP A 272 -9.37 -23.82 3.37
N ILE A 273 -8.12 -23.96 2.91
CA ILE A 273 -6.90 -23.55 3.63
C ILE A 273 -6.06 -22.67 2.72
N VAL A 274 -5.65 -21.51 3.23
CA VAL A 274 -4.66 -20.62 2.59
C VAL A 274 -3.43 -20.54 3.44
N MET A 275 -2.28 -20.90 2.89
CA MET A 275 -0.97 -20.78 3.54
C MET A 275 -0.28 -19.53 3.02
N VAL A 276 0.14 -18.63 3.90
CA VAL A 276 0.70 -17.34 3.49
C VAL A 276 1.88 -16.91 4.34
N SER A 277 2.86 -16.27 3.71
CA SER A 277 3.98 -15.58 4.35
C SER A 277 4.19 -14.22 3.68
N GLN A 278 4.82 -13.29 4.41
CA GLN A 278 5.28 -12.01 3.86
C GLN A 278 6.57 -12.15 3.03
N GLY A 279 7.22 -13.32 3.10
CA GLY A 279 8.47 -13.63 2.40
C GLY A 279 9.71 -13.50 3.28
N GLY A 280 9.57 -13.54 4.62
CA GLY A 280 10.67 -13.48 5.58
C GLY A 280 11.19 -12.07 5.85
N ALA A 281 12.32 -11.99 6.54
CA ALA A 281 12.92 -10.74 6.98
C ALA A 281 13.36 -9.84 5.80
N PRO A 282 13.27 -8.52 5.97
CA PRO A 282 12.77 -7.77 7.13
C PRO A 282 11.24 -7.57 7.14
N LYS A 283 10.52 -8.19 6.23
CA LYS A 283 9.09 -7.91 5.99
C LYS A 283 8.16 -8.57 7.04
N ASP A 284 8.68 -9.51 7.83
CA ASP A 284 7.98 -10.23 8.89
C ASP A 284 8.51 -9.97 10.30
N ALA A 285 9.25 -8.89 10.48
CA ALA A 285 9.82 -8.51 11.78
C ALA A 285 8.77 -8.33 12.89
N ASN A 286 7.54 -7.92 12.54
CA ASN A 286 6.45 -7.72 13.48
C ASN A 286 5.07 -7.97 12.83
N LEU A 287 4.05 -8.16 13.67
CA LEU A 287 2.69 -8.47 13.22
C LEU A 287 2.07 -7.35 12.38
N TYR A 288 2.42 -6.10 12.68
CA TYR A 288 1.95 -4.93 11.90
C TYR A 288 2.36 -5.01 10.42
N GLN A 289 3.53 -5.57 10.13
CA GLN A 289 4.00 -5.78 8.75
C GLN A 289 3.38 -7.03 8.12
N VAL A 290 3.30 -8.11 8.90
CA VAL A 290 2.75 -9.41 8.43
C VAL A 290 1.27 -9.30 8.06
N GLN A 291 0.52 -8.41 8.71
CA GLN A 291 -0.88 -8.14 8.41
C GLN A 291 -1.17 -7.89 6.92
N LYS A 292 -0.22 -7.36 6.15
CA LYS A 292 -0.39 -7.15 4.70
C LYS A 292 -0.60 -8.45 3.92
N ALA A 293 0.13 -9.50 4.30
CA ALA A 293 -0.02 -10.83 3.69
C ALA A 293 -1.37 -11.45 4.06
N LEU A 294 -1.77 -11.29 5.32
CA LEU A 294 -3.08 -11.74 5.81
C LEU A 294 -4.23 -11.08 5.02
N ASP A 295 -4.13 -9.77 4.79
CA ASP A 295 -5.18 -9.02 4.08
C ASP A 295 -5.33 -9.48 2.62
N ASN A 296 -4.24 -9.82 1.94
CA ASN A 296 -4.33 -10.40 0.60
C ASN A 296 -4.84 -11.85 0.62
N ALA A 297 -4.47 -12.65 1.63
CA ALA A 297 -4.91 -14.04 1.77
C ALA A 297 -6.43 -14.17 1.95
N LYS A 298 -7.11 -13.18 2.54
CA LYS A 298 -8.58 -13.17 2.70
C LYS A 298 -9.34 -13.31 1.38
N HIS A 299 -8.73 -12.86 0.26
CA HIS A 299 -9.34 -12.98 -1.06
C HIS A 299 -9.29 -14.41 -1.63
N ALA A 300 -8.41 -15.26 -1.08
CA ALA A 300 -8.21 -16.65 -1.52
C ALA A 300 -8.92 -17.67 -0.62
N VAL A 301 -9.32 -17.31 0.60
CA VAL A 301 -9.96 -18.25 1.54
C VAL A 301 -11.48 -18.23 1.42
N LYS A 302 -12.14 -19.39 1.61
CA LYS A 302 -13.60 -19.47 1.77
C LYS A 302 -14.04 -18.92 3.12
N PRO A 303 -15.26 -18.36 3.23
CA PRO A 303 -15.87 -18.10 4.54
C PRO A 303 -15.86 -19.37 5.42
N GLY A 304 -15.41 -19.24 6.66
CA GLY A 304 -15.23 -20.36 7.59
C GLY A 304 -14.00 -21.23 7.32
N GLY A 305 -13.16 -20.88 6.33
CA GLY A 305 -11.88 -21.54 6.07
C GLY A 305 -10.78 -21.16 7.08
N THR A 306 -9.56 -21.59 6.80
CA THR A 306 -8.40 -21.34 7.68
C THR A 306 -7.29 -20.66 6.89
N ILE A 307 -6.71 -19.58 7.46
CA ILE A 307 -5.48 -18.94 6.96
C ILE A 307 -4.34 -19.33 7.89
N ILE A 308 -3.33 -20.01 7.37
CA ILE A 308 -2.08 -20.31 8.08
C ILE A 308 -1.07 -19.23 7.70
N LEU A 309 -0.79 -18.33 8.65
CA LEU A 309 0.06 -17.16 8.48
C LEU A 309 1.42 -17.40 9.10
N ALA A 310 2.48 -17.40 8.29
CA ALA A 310 3.86 -17.48 8.76
C ALA A 310 4.50 -16.09 8.81
N GLY A 311 5.03 -15.71 9.97
CA GLY A 311 5.81 -14.51 10.18
C GLY A 311 6.51 -14.56 11.53
N GLU A 312 7.84 -14.34 11.54
CA GLU A 312 8.65 -14.46 12.75
C GLU A 312 8.14 -13.57 13.89
N CYS A 313 7.74 -12.33 13.57
CA CYS A 313 7.21 -11.34 14.52
C CYS A 313 8.10 -11.14 15.75
N LYS A 314 9.42 -11.19 15.58
CA LYS A 314 10.41 -11.06 16.66
C LYS A 314 10.31 -9.73 17.43
N GLU A 315 9.85 -8.68 16.76
CA GLU A 315 9.57 -7.37 17.37
C GLU A 315 8.14 -7.26 17.92
N GLY A 316 7.40 -8.39 18.07
CA GLY A 316 6.03 -8.42 18.57
C GLY A 316 5.04 -7.72 17.64
N PHE A 317 4.26 -6.81 18.20
CA PHE A 317 3.22 -6.08 17.47
C PHE A 317 3.76 -5.02 16.51
N GLY A 318 4.88 -4.37 16.80
CA GLY A 318 5.51 -3.35 15.97
C GLY A 318 4.85 -1.96 16.00
N SER A 319 3.76 -1.76 16.75
CA SER A 319 3.10 -0.47 16.95
C SER A 319 2.25 -0.50 18.21
N GLN A 320 2.45 0.48 19.10
CA GLN A 320 1.75 0.55 20.38
C GLN A 320 0.23 0.65 20.21
N ILE A 321 -0.28 1.52 19.34
CA ILE A 321 -1.73 1.69 19.12
C ILE A 321 -2.35 0.42 18.53
N PHE A 322 -1.64 -0.26 17.64
CA PHE A 322 -2.07 -1.52 17.06
C PHE A 322 -2.18 -2.61 18.14
N GLU A 323 -1.18 -2.72 19.01
CA GLU A 323 -1.16 -3.61 20.15
C GLU A 323 -2.31 -3.31 21.15
N GLU A 324 -2.44 -2.04 21.57
CA GLU A 324 -3.51 -1.62 22.46
C GLU A 324 -4.90 -1.99 21.94
N TRP A 325 -5.15 -1.77 20.65
CA TRP A 325 -6.43 -2.09 20.05
C TRP A 325 -6.71 -3.59 20.04
N LEU A 326 -5.74 -4.40 19.64
CA LEU A 326 -5.87 -5.86 19.61
C LEU A 326 -6.10 -6.44 21.02
N LEU A 327 -5.30 -6.02 22.00
CA LEU A 327 -5.37 -6.56 23.37
C LEU A 327 -6.60 -6.09 24.16
N GLN A 328 -7.18 -4.93 23.82
CA GLN A 328 -8.37 -4.38 24.49
C GLN A 328 -9.68 -4.89 23.92
N ALA A 329 -9.67 -5.50 22.75
CA ALA A 329 -10.88 -6.00 22.10
C ALA A 329 -11.40 -7.25 22.84
N ALA A 330 -12.70 -7.33 23.06
CA ALA A 330 -13.35 -8.51 23.61
C ALA A 330 -13.74 -9.52 22.50
N SER A 331 -13.75 -9.07 21.25
CA SER A 331 -14.04 -9.88 20.06
C SER A 331 -13.45 -9.23 18.80
N PRO A 332 -13.24 -9.98 17.71
CA PRO A 332 -12.87 -9.40 16.41
C PRO A 332 -13.81 -8.28 15.95
N LYS A 333 -15.10 -8.42 16.22
CA LYS A 333 -16.13 -7.44 15.88
C LYS A 333 -15.93 -6.09 16.58
N ASP A 334 -15.40 -6.08 17.81
CA ASP A 334 -15.13 -4.83 18.54
C ASP A 334 -14.12 -3.95 17.80
N LEU A 335 -13.13 -4.57 17.13
CA LEU A 335 -12.14 -3.87 16.31
C LEU A 335 -12.79 -3.20 15.10
N THR A 336 -13.70 -3.90 14.43
CA THR A 336 -14.41 -3.40 13.24
C THR A 336 -15.46 -2.34 13.60
N GLU A 337 -16.08 -2.42 14.76
CA GLU A 337 -16.98 -1.39 15.28
C GLU A 337 -16.22 -0.17 15.80
N ARG A 338 -15.06 -0.38 16.43
CA ARG A 338 -14.23 0.71 16.97
C ARG A 338 -13.73 1.62 15.87
N ILE A 339 -13.24 1.08 14.75
CA ILE A 339 -12.70 1.90 13.65
C ILE A 339 -13.75 2.79 13.00
N ARG A 340 -15.03 2.40 13.01
CA ARG A 340 -16.15 3.21 12.49
C ARG A 340 -16.41 4.46 13.35
N ARG A 341 -16.08 4.41 14.63
CA ARG A 341 -16.30 5.50 15.59
C ARG A 341 -15.05 6.35 15.79
N GLU A 342 -13.87 5.72 15.71
CA GLU A 342 -12.60 6.35 16.01
C GLU A 342 -11.53 5.81 15.07
N PHE A 343 -11.07 6.65 14.13
CA PHE A 343 -9.88 6.28 13.34
C PHE A 343 -8.62 6.64 14.13
N ARG A 344 -7.71 5.67 14.29
CA ARG A 344 -6.34 5.91 14.79
C ARG A 344 -5.34 5.17 13.92
N LEU A 345 -4.22 5.83 13.63
CA LEU A 345 -3.10 5.18 12.94
C LEU A 345 -2.62 4.00 13.80
N GLY A 346 -2.54 2.82 13.21
CA GLY A 346 -2.33 1.55 13.93
C GLY A 346 -3.65 0.82 14.17
N GLY A 347 -4.67 1.46 14.74
CA GLY A 347 -5.99 0.85 14.97
C GLY A 347 -6.68 0.35 13.70
N HIS A 348 -6.49 1.04 12.58
CA HIS A 348 -7.02 0.60 11.27
C HIS A 348 -6.45 -0.76 10.82
N LYS A 349 -5.23 -1.12 11.20
CA LYS A 349 -4.67 -2.45 10.92
C LYS A 349 -5.20 -3.51 11.87
N ALA A 350 -5.45 -3.17 13.14
CA ALA A 350 -6.15 -4.05 14.05
C ALA A 350 -7.56 -4.37 13.55
N ALA A 351 -8.30 -3.35 13.10
CA ALA A 351 -9.60 -3.54 12.47
C ALA A 351 -9.53 -4.42 11.21
N ALA A 352 -8.48 -4.27 10.39
CA ALA A 352 -8.29 -5.13 9.22
C ALA A 352 -8.04 -6.60 9.60
N ILE A 353 -7.34 -6.88 10.72
CA ILE A 353 -7.23 -8.25 11.27
C ILE A 353 -8.61 -8.74 11.71
N GLY A 354 -9.35 -7.95 12.50
CA GLY A 354 -10.69 -8.31 12.96
C GLY A 354 -11.64 -8.66 11.80
N MET A 355 -11.59 -7.91 10.69
CA MET A 355 -12.37 -8.21 9.48
C MET A 355 -12.03 -9.59 8.89
N VAL A 356 -10.78 -10.06 8.99
CA VAL A 356 -10.39 -11.39 8.53
C VAL A 356 -10.84 -12.46 9.52
N GLU A 357 -10.70 -12.20 10.82
CA GLU A 357 -11.13 -13.12 11.88
C GLU A 357 -12.65 -13.34 11.92
N GLU A 358 -13.44 -12.34 11.52
CA GLU A 358 -14.89 -12.51 11.34
C GLU A 358 -15.24 -13.46 10.18
N MET A 359 -14.29 -13.73 9.29
CA MET A 359 -14.50 -14.49 8.06
C MET A 359 -13.82 -15.87 8.08
N ALA A 360 -12.64 -16.00 8.70
CA ALA A 360 -11.81 -17.21 8.66
C ALA A 360 -11.00 -17.35 9.96
N ASP A 361 -10.65 -18.58 10.32
CA ASP A 361 -9.70 -18.82 11.42
C ASP A 361 -8.28 -18.45 10.97
N ILE A 362 -7.54 -17.79 11.86
CA ILE A 362 -6.12 -17.46 11.64
C ILE A 362 -5.26 -18.34 12.54
N TYR A 363 -4.42 -19.17 11.92
CA TYR A 363 -3.39 -19.96 12.56
C TYR A 363 -2.05 -19.25 12.36
N LEU A 364 -1.46 -18.74 13.45
CA LEU A 364 -0.23 -17.96 13.39
C LEU A 364 0.99 -18.80 13.76
N VAL A 365 1.95 -18.86 12.86
CA VAL A 365 3.29 -19.42 13.10
C VAL A 365 4.24 -18.26 13.33
N SER A 366 4.68 -18.05 14.57
CA SER A 366 5.50 -16.90 14.97
C SER A 366 6.35 -17.20 16.21
N GLU A 367 7.25 -16.27 16.58
CA GLU A 367 7.98 -16.28 17.87
C GLU A 367 7.21 -15.57 18.99
N MET A 368 6.01 -15.05 18.74
CA MET A 368 5.16 -14.47 19.78
C MET A 368 4.68 -15.56 20.73
N SER A 369 4.52 -15.23 22.04
CA SER A 369 4.03 -16.20 23.01
C SER A 369 2.62 -16.69 22.67
N ASP A 370 2.34 -17.96 22.95
CA ASP A 370 1.02 -18.56 22.77
C ASP A 370 -0.11 -17.76 23.40
N ASP A 371 0.12 -17.27 24.62
CA ASP A 371 -0.88 -16.49 25.36
C ASP A 371 -1.17 -15.15 24.65
N THR A 372 -0.14 -14.50 24.12
CA THR A 372 -0.31 -13.27 23.33
C THR A 372 -1.10 -13.54 22.05
N VAL A 373 -0.78 -14.60 21.31
CA VAL A 373 -1.48 -14.96 20.08
C VAL A 373 -2.95 -15.30 20.35
N LYS A 374 -3.22 -16.06 21.42
CA LYS A 374 -4.60 -16.39 21.83
C LYS A 374 -5.39 -15.15 22.26
N SER A 375 -4.75 -14.18 22.92
CA SER A 375 -5.40 -12.95 23.38
C SER A 375 -5.87 -12.04 22.25
N ILE A 376 -5.40 -12.27 21.03
CA ILE A 376 -5.79 -11.55 19.81
C ILE A 376 -6.58 -12.43 18.84
N PHE A 377 -7.30 -13.41 19.35
CA PHE A 377 -8.23 -14.34 18.65
C PHE A 377 -7.59 -15.26 17.60
N MET A 378 -6.26 -15.37 17.57
CA MET A 378 -5.52 -16.27 16.70
C MET A 378 -5.13 -17.57 17.40
N THR A 379 -4.87 -18.63 16.65
CA THR A 379 -4.38 -19.89 17.19
C THR A 379 -2.88 -20.03 16.94
N PRO A 380 -2.02 -20.16 17.98
CA PRO A 380 -0.58 -20.27 17.81
C PRO A 380 -0.16 -21.67 17.36
N PHE A 381 0.90 -21.72 16.53
CA PHE A 381 1.57 -22.95 16.12
C PHE A 381 3.07 -22.75 16.01
N GLU A 382 3.84 -23.81 16.30
CA GLU A 382 5.30 -23.81 16.19
C GLU A 382 5.80 -23.92 14.73
N SER A 383 4.96 -24.49 13.84
CA SER A 383 5.36 -24.71 12.44
C SER A 383 4.18 -24.70 11.48
N MET A 384 4.45 -24.39 10.21
CA MET A 384 3.48 -24.51 9.12
C MET A 384 2.93 -25.92 8.98
N GLU A 385 3.78 -26.93 9.22
CA GLU A 385 3.38 -28.36 9.14
C GLU A 385 2.39 -28.72 10.25
N SER A 386 2.61 -28.28 11.51
CA SER A 386 1.70 -28.54 12.62
C SER A 386 0.37 -27.81 12.45
N ALA A 387 0.42 -26.56 11.99
CA ALA A 387 -0.78 -25.78 11.67
C ALA A 387 -1.61 -26.43 10.54
N TYR A 388 -0.96 -26.91 9.49
CA TYR A 388 -1.64 -27.58 8.39
C TYR A 388 -2.32 -28.88 8.84
N ARG A 389 -1.65 -29.70 9.62
CA ARG A 389 -2.24 -30.95 10.17
C ARG A 389 -3.49 -30.65 11.02
N GLU A 390 -3.47 -29.58 11.79
CA GLU A 390 -4.62 -29.17 12.59
C GLU A 390 -5.77 -28.65 11.70
N ALA A 391 -5.46 -27.81 10.71
CA ALA A 391 -6.44 -27.30 9.77
C ALA A 391 -7.12 -28.42 8.97
N LEU A 392 -6.39 -29.47 8.58
CA LEU A 392 -6.96 -30.64 7.88
C LEU A 392 -8.02 -31.37 8.70
N LYS A 393 -7.95 -31.39 10.04
CA LYS A 393 -8.96 -32.04 10.88
C LYS A 393 -10.33 -31.41 10.71
N LYS A 394 -10.42 -30.07 10.49
CA LYS A 394 -11.66 -29.38 10.18
C LYS A 394 -12.30 -29.87 8.87
N HIS A 395 -11.50 -30.41 7.96
CA HIS A 395 -11.91 -30.79 6.61
C HIS A 395 -11.90 -32.32 6.37
N ASN A 396 -12.00 -33.12 7.47
CA ASN A 396 -12.03 -34.59 7.40
C ASN A 396 -10.83 -35.21 6.66
N GLY A 397 -9.65 -34.53 6.72
CA GLY A 397 -8.40 -34.99 6.14
C GLY A 397 -8.12 -34.56 4.69
N HIS A 398 -9.07 -33.90 4.03
CA HIS A 398 -8.91 -33.36 2.67
C HIS A 398 -9.37 -31.91 2.60
N ALA A 399 -8.58 -31.06 1.96
CA ALA A 399 -8.89 -29.65 1.82
C ALA A 399 -8.26 -29.05 0.55
N LYS A 400 -8.96 -28.18 -0.13
CA LYS A 400 -8.35 -27.36 -1.19
C LYS A 400 -7.41 -26.34 -0.57
N VAL A 401 -6.17 -26.33 -1.05
CA VAL A 401 -5.10 -25.50 -0.50
C VAL A 401 -4.60 -24.49 -1.55
N ILE A 402 -4.41 -23.25 -1.14
CA ILE A 402 -3.65 -22.24 -1.90
C ILE A 402 -2.44 -21.82 -1.08
N ALA A 403 -1.27 -21.76 -1.75
CA ALA A 403 -0.02 -21.29 -1.17
C ALA A 403 0.35 -19.89 -1.68
N MET A 404 0.73 -18.98 -0.78
CA MET A 404 1.13 -17.60 -1.07
C MET A 404 2.47 -17.28 -0.39
N PRO A 405 3.62 -17.74 -0.93
CA PRO A 405 4.94 -17.53 -0.31
C PRO A 405 5.33 -16.04 -0.18
N PHE A 406 4.73 -15.17 -1.00
CA PHE A 406 4.94 -13.72 -1.04
C PHE A 406 3.60 -12.99 -0.97
N GLY A 407 2.79 -13.29 0.03
CA GLY A 407 1.41 -12.83 0.16
C GLY A 407 1.24 -11.31 0.19
N GLY A 408 2.22 -10.57 0.70
CA GLY A 408 2.16 -9.09 0.70
C GLY A 408 2.25 -8.45 -0.70
N ALA A 409 2.68 -9.17 -1.72
CA ALA A 409 2.82 -8.66 -3.08
C ALA A 409 1.70 -9.19 -4.02
N THR A 410 1.26 -10.45 -3.83
CA THR A 410 0.30 -11.11 -4.73
C THR A 410 -1.14 -10.88 -4.31
N LEU A 411 -2.03 -10.58 -5.26
CA LEU A 411 -3.47 -10.42 -5.04
C LEU A 411 -4.23 -11.57 -5.74
N PRO A 412 -4.84 -12.48 -4.98
CA PRO A 412 -5.69 -13.53 -5.55
C PRO A 412 -6.98 -12.97 -6.14
N VAL A 413 -7.38 -13.46 -7.31
CA VAL A 413 -8.66 -13.12 -7.94
C VAL A 413 -9.28 -14.38 -8.51
N VAL A 414 -10.50 -14.72 -8.07
CA VAL A 414 -11.26 -15.86 -8.60
C VAL A 414 -11.57 -15.62 -10.06
N MET A 415 -11.32 -16.62 -10.91
CA MET A 415 -11.73 -16.60 -12.32
C MET A 415 -13.25 -16.62 -12.40
N GLU A 416 -13.84 -15.70 -13.17
CA GLU A 416 -15.26 -15.72 -13.51
C GLU A 416 -15.57 -16.84 -14.51
#